data_5e101dc56bdc4a63b53604ffeef6494b
#
_entry.id   5e101dc56bdc4a63b53604ffeef6494b
#
_cell.length_a   1.000
_cell.length_b   1.000
_cell.length_c   1.000
_cell.angle_alpha   90.00
_cell.angle_beta   90.00
_cell.angle_gamma   90.00
#
_symmetry.space_group_name_H-M   'P 1'
#
loop_
_entity.id
_entity.type
_entity.pdbx_description
1 polymer ?
#
loop_
_entity_poly.entity_id
_entity_poly.type
_entity_poly.pdbx_seq_one_letter_code
_entity_poly.pdbx_strand_id
1 'polypeptide(L)'
;MLPIRKVLGSTDFSIAGHPAVLAAGELAGHFGAELVLLHVVQPAPTTPLVPPERMVVLPSGSETEKYERDEENRSLEELNRLVVERLPKGLSCRTLVRVGSAAEEIVRLSESEEVDLIVIATHGRTGWRHLAFGSVAEKVVRTATRPVLVVQSPSQVPQDSKQ
;
A
#
# COMPACT_ATOMS: atom_id res chain seq x y z
N MET A 1 19.11 17.16 10.42
CA MET A 1 18.29 16.29 9.54
C MET A 1 18.98 14.94 9.50
N LEU A 2 18.34 13.90 10.01
CA LEU A 2 18.92 12.56 10.04
C LEU A 2 19.08 12.04 8.61
N PRO A 3 20.16 11.28 8.30
CA PRO A 3 20.29 10.68 6.99
C PRO A 3 19.13 9.69 6.76
N ILE A 4 18.41 9.86 5.66
CA ILE A 4 17.39 8.89 5.24
C ILE A 4 18.13 7.68 4.66
N ARG A 5 18.03 6.53 5.31
CA ARG A 5 18.66 5.27 4.92
C ARG A 5 17.65 4.22 4.50
N LYS A 6 16.40 4.37 4.95
CA LYS A 6 15.33 3.42 4.63
C LYS A 6 14.02 4.15 4.42
N VAL A 7 13.40 3.94 3.26
CA VAL A 7 12.11 4.50 2.86
C VAL A 7 11.09 3.37 2.78
N LEU A 8 9.92 3.54 3.40
CA LEU A 8 8.79 2.63 3.25
C LEU A 8 7.78 3.24 2.28
N GLY A 9 7.57 2.61 1.13
CA GLY A 9 6.47 2.90 0.22
C GLY A 9 5.36 1.87 0.39
N SER A 10 4.10 2.29 0.33
CA SER A 10 2.97 1.37 0.33
C SER A 10 2.14 1.51 -0.94
N THR A 11 1.58 0.40 -1.42
CA THR A 11 0.73 0.36 -2.60
C THR A 11 -0.46 -0.57 -2.41
N ASP A 12 -1.59 -0.20 -3.00
CA ASP A 12 -2.77 -1.06 -3.18
C ASP A 12 -2.96 -1.46 -4.65
N PHE A 13 -1.92 -1.28 -5.46
CA PHE A 13 -1.88 -1.50 -6.92
C PHE A 13 -2.85 -0.60 -7.72
N SER A 14 -3.52 0.34 -7.10
CA SER A 14 -4.37 1.28 -7.83
C SER A 14 -3.55 2.28 -8.63
N ILE A 15 -4.12 2.76 -9.75
CA ILE A 15 -3.51 3.83 -10.55
C ILE A 15 -3.29 5.09 -9.69
N ALA A 16 -4.21 5.36 -8.76
CA ALA A 16 -4.12 6.47 -7.83
C ALA A 16 -2.93 6.35 -6.86
N GLY A 17 -2.51 5.13 -6.53
CA GLY A 17 -1.36 4.84 -5.66
C GLY A 17 -0.01 4.97 -6.36
N HIS A 18 0.05 4.85 -7.69
CA HIS A 18 1.31 4.84 -8.44
C HIS A 18 2.22 6.05 -8.20
N PRO A 19 1.73 7.31 -8.12
CA PRO A 19 2.59 8.45 -7.86
C PRO A 19 3.38 8.34 -6.55
N ALA A 20 2.79 7.76 -5.51
CA ALA A 20 3.49 7.56 -4.25
C ALA A 20 4.60 6.50 -4.35
N VAL A 21 4.38 5.44 -5.11
CA VAL A 21 5.41 4.42 -5.38
C VAL A 21 6.59 5.02 -6.13
N LEU A 22 6.32 5.82 -7.16
CA LEU A 22 7.37 6.51 -7.93
C LEU A 22 8.15 7.49 -7.05
N ALA A 23 7.45 8.31 -6.27
CA ALA A 23 8.08 9.25 -5.34
C ALA A 23 8.94 8.53 -4.27
N ALA A 24 8.48 7.40 -3.76
CA ALA A 24 9.25 6.57 -2.82
C ALA A 24 10.55 6.05 -3.46
N GLY A 25 10.46 5.58 -4.71
CA GLY A 25 11.63 5.11 -5.48
C GLY A 25 12.63 6.22 -5.79
N GLU A 26 12.14 7.39 -6.23
CA GLU A 26 12.99 8.56 -6.53
C GLU A 26 13.70 9.07 -5.26
N LEU A 27 12.99 9.16 -4.13
CA LEU A 27 13.56 9.58 -2.86
C LEU A 27 14.60 8.57 -2.36
N ALA A 28 14.30 7.27 -2.40
CA ALA A 28 15.26 6.25 -2.01
C ALA A 28 16.52 6.30 -2.89
N GLY A 29 16.35 6.46 -4.21
CA GLY A 29 17.48 6.63 -5.14
C GLY A 29 18.31 7.90 -4.86
N HIS A 30 17.63 9.03 -4.59
CA HIS A 30 18.28 10.31 -4.28
C HIS A 30 19.13 10.26 -3.00
N PHE A 31 18.64 9.59 -1.96
CA PHE A 31 19.35 9.47 -0.68
C PHE A 31 20.30 8.27 -0.61
N GLY A 32 20.33 7.41 -1.63
CA GLY A 32 21.04 6.13 -1.56
C GLY A 32 20.47 5.20 -0.50
N ALA A 33 19.18 5.29 -0.24
CA ALA A 33 18.45 4.55 0.77
C ALA A 33 17.90 3.22 0.23
N GLU A 34 17.66 2.26 1.12
CA GLU A 34 16.85 1.09 0.81
C GLU A 34 15.37 1.48 0.69
N LEU A 35 14.70 1.05 -0.37
CA LEU A 35 13.26 1.09 -0.49
C LEU A 35 12.66 -0.22 0.02
N VAL A 36 11.76 -0.15 0.98
CA VAL A 36 10.87 -1.24 1.35
C VAL A 36 9.51 -0.96 0.73
N LEU A 37 9.07 -1.76 -0.23
CA LEU A 37 7.78 -1.62 -0.89
C LEU A 37 6.79 -2.63 -0.32
N LEU A 38 5.72 -2.14 0.31
CA LEU A 38 4.74 -2.92 1.04
C LEU A 38 3.39 -2.96 0.30
N HIS A 39 2.82 -4.14 0.21
CA HIS A 39 1.39 -4.35 -0.01
C HIS A 39 0.76 -5.03 1.20
N VAL A 40 -0.47 -4.64 1.55
CA VAL A 40 -1.21 -5.27 2.64
C VAL A 40 -2.49 -5.90 2.10
N VAL A 41 -2.54 -7.22 2.20
CA VAL A 41 -3.72 -8.03 1.89
C VAL A 41 -4.70 -7.93 3.04
N GLN A 42 -5.96 -7.68 2.75
CA GLN A 42 -6.99 -7.73 3.79
C GLN A 42 -7.29 -9.20 4.14
N PRO A 43 -7.43 -9.53 5.43
CA PRO A 43 -7.83 -10.85 5.85
C PRO A 43 -9.13 -11.29 5.18
N ALA A 44 -9.25 -12.57 4.91
CA ALA A 44 -10.50 -13.12 4.39
C ALA A 44 -11.66 -12.79 5.36
N PRO A 45 -12.85 -12.40 4.85
CA PRO A 45 -13.98 -12.10 5.70
C PRO A 45 -14.39 -13.35 6.50
N THR A 46 -14.33 -13.23 7.82
CA THR A 46 -14.70 -14.30 8.76
C THR A 46 -16.18 -14.33 9.11
N THR A 47 -16.93 -13.30 8.66
CA THR A 47 -18.36 -13.17 8.96
C THR A 47 -19.19 -13.29 7.69
N PRO A 48 -20.28 -14.10 7.67
CA PRO A 48 -21.19 -14.15 6.55
C PRO A 48 -21.85 -12.77 6.33
N LEU A 49 -21.59 -12.14 5.19
CA LEU A 49 -22.29 -10.91 4.77
C LEU A 49 -23.69 -11.21 4.20
N VAL A 50 -24.25 -12.38 4.49
CA VAL A 50 -25.53 -12.84 3.92
C VAL A 50 -26.52 -13.19 5.04
N PRO A 51 -27.81 -12.90 4.83
CA PRO A 51 -28.87 -13.32 5.74
C PRO A 51 -28.82 -14.84 5.99
N PRO A 52 -29.27 -15.33 7.17
CA PRO A 52 -29.21 -16.73 7.56
C PRO A 52 -29.80 -17.72 6.53
N GLU A 53 -30.75 -17.25 5.72
CA GLU A 53 -31.43 -18.04 4.69
C GLU A 53 -30.58 -18.29 3.43
N ARG A 54 -29.44 -17.63 3.30
CA ARG A 54 -28.47 -17.77 2.22
C ARG A 54 -27.08 -18.07 2.73
N MET A 55 -26.97 -18.81 3.80
CA MET A 55 -25.68 -19.16 4.40
C MET A 55 -24.79 -19.85 3.38
N VAL A 56 -23.88 -19.07 2.77
CA VAL A 56 -22.73 -19.64 2.08
C VAL A 56 -21.81 -20.17 3.17
N VAL A 57 -21.48 -21.46 3.10
CA VAL A 57 -20.49 -22.06 3.99
C VAL A 57 -19.21 -21.26 3.82
N LEU A 58 -18.80 -20.53 4.87
CA LEU A 58 -17.50 -19.88 4.86
C LEU A 58 -16.42 -20.96 4.76
N PRO A 59 -15.32 -20.67 4.05
CA PRO A 59 -14.19 -21.59 3.97
C PRO A 59 -13.77 -22.01 5.38
N SER A 60 -13.53 -23.30 5.58
CA SER A 60 -12.93 -23.79 6.82
C SER A 60 -11.51 -23.21 6.98
N GLY A 61 -10.96 -23.19 8.20
CA GLY A 61 -9.67 -22.54 8.48
C GLY A 61 -8.56 -22.85 7.46
N SER A 62 -8.49 -24.08 6.96
CA SER A 62 -7.52 -24.51 5.93
C SER A 62 -7.74 -23.84 4.56
N GLU A 63 -8.98 -23.56 4.18
CA GLU A 63 -9.31 -22.88 2.91
C GLU A 63 -9.05 -21.37 3.01
N THR A 64 -9.30 -20.78 4.18
CA THR A 64 -8.96 -19.39 4.47
C THR A 64 -7.45 -19.16 4.39
N GLU A 65 -6.67 -20.02 5.06
CA GLU A 65 -5.21 -19.96 5.01
C GLU A 65 -4.65 -20.17 3.60
N LYS A 66 -5.27 -21.06 2.82
CA LYS A 66 -4.88 -21.25 1.43
C LYS A 66 -5.17 -20.01 0.60
N TYR A 67 -6.36 -19.43 0.76
CA TYR A 67 -6.74 -18.21 0.05
C TYR A 67 -5.78 -17.04 0.37
N GLU A 68 -5.48 -16.81 1.65
CA GLU A 68 -4.54 -15.77 2.08
C GLU A 68 -3.14 -15.98 1.49
N ARG A 69 -2.64 -17.20 1.50
CA ARG A 69 -1.34 -17.57 0.93
C ARG A 69 -1.28 -17.39 -0.58
N ASP A 70 -2.35 -17.75 -1.29
CA ASP A 70 -2.44 -17.56 -2.73
C ASP A 70 -2.48 -16.07 -3.08
N GLU A 71 -3.17 -15.26 -2.27
CA GLU A 71 -3.24 -13.80 -2.45
C GLU A 71 -1.92 -13.11 -2.11
N GLU A 72 -1.22 -13.56 -1.06
CA GLU A 72 0.12 -13.09 -0.73
C GLU A 72 1.10 -13.34 -1.88
N ASN A 73 1.09 -14.56 -2.47
CA ASN A 73 1.97 -14.92 -3.58
C ASN A 73 1.69 -14.05 -4.81
N ARG A 74 0.42 -13.86 -5.19
CA ARG A 74 0.03 -12.98 -6.31
C ARG A 74 0.48 -11.54 -6.07
N SER A 75 0.25 -11.05 -4.86
CA SER A 75 0.64 -9.69 -4.49
C SER A 75 2.15 -9.50 -4.53
N LEU A 76 2.92 -10.50 -4.12
CA LEU A 76 4.38 -10.46 -4.19
C LEU A 76 4.88 -10.44 -5.64
N GLU A 77 4.28 -11.24 -6.52
CA GLU A 77 4.58 -11.23 -7.96
C GLU A 77 4.27 -9.85 -8.58
N GLU A 78 3.13 -9.25 -8.21
CA GLU A 78 2.74 -7.94 -8.69
C GLU A 78 3.65 -6.83 -8.17
N LEU A 79 4.06 -6.87 -6.90
CA LEU A 79 5.07 -5.96 -6.35
C LEU A 79 6.40 -6.06 -7.11
N ASN A 80 6.89 -7.27 -7.35
CA ASN A 80 8.14 -7.49 -8.07
C ASN A 80 8.06 -6.97 -9.51
N ARG A 81 6.94 -7.19 -10.19
CA ARG A 81 6.70 -6.63 -11.53
C ARG A 81 6.70 -5.10 -11.51
N LEU A 82 6.02 -4.49 -10.53
CA LEU A 82 5.95 -3.05 -10.38
C LEU A 82 7.34 -2.44 -10.14
N VAL A 83 8.19 -3.09 -9.33
CA VAL A 83 9.59 -2.67 -9.13
C VAL A 83 10.35 -2.67 -10.46
N VAL A 84 10.27 -3.75 -11.25
CA VAL A 84 11.00 -3.88 -12.52
C VAL A 84 10.53 -2.87 -13.57
N GLU A 85 9.21 -2.64 -13.64
CA GLU A 85 8.60 -1.80 -14.68
C GLU A 85 8.62 -0.30 -14.36
N ARG A 86 8.60 0.08 -13.09
CA ARG A 86 8.31 1.46 -12.67
C ARG A 86 9.43 2.14 -11.90
N LEU A 87 10.31 1.38 -11.25
CA LEU A 87 11.33 1.97 -10.40
C LEU A 87 12.68 2.08 -11.13
N PRO A 88 13.56 3.01 -10.69
CA PRO A 88 14.89 3.16 -11.26
C PRO A 88 15.70 1.87 -11.20
N LYS A 89 16.40 1.54 -12.28
CA LYS A 89 17.30 0.38 -12.30
C LYS A 89 18.44 0.55 -11.30
N GLY A 90 18.75 -0.52 -10.58
CA GLY A 90 19.82 -0.51 -9.57
C GLY A 90 19.42 0.06 -8.21
N LEU A 91 18.14 0.43 -8.03
CA LEU A 91 17.63 0.82 -6.73
C LEU A 91 17.67 -0.38 -5.77
N SER A 92 18.22 -0.17 -4.56
CA SER A 92 18.10 -1.15 -3.48
C SER A 92 16.64 -1.21 -3.04
N CYS A 93 15.92 -2.26 -3.45
CA CYS A 93 14.50 -2.40 -3.17
C CYS A 93 14.17 -3.79 -2.68
N ARG A 94 13.39 -3.87 -1.60
CA ARG A 94 12.83 -5.09 -1.03
C ARG A 94 11.30 -5.01 -1.04
N THR A 95 10.65 -6.07 -1.49
CA THR A 95 9.19 -6.18 -1.54
C THR A 95 8.67 -7.00 -0.38
N LEU A 96 7.60 -6.55 0.24
CA LEU A 96 6.95 -7.24 1.35
C LEU A 96 5.43 -7.27 1.16
N VAL A 97 4.83 -8.40 1.52
CA VAL A 97 3.39 -8.54 1.67
C VAL A 97 3.08 -8.84 3.14
N ARG A 98 2.00 -8.26 3.65
CA ARG A 98 1.47 -8.52 4.99
C ARG A 98 -0.03 -8.75 4.91
N VAL A 99 -0.58 -9.51 5.82
CA VAL A 99 -2.03 -9.67 5.96
C VAL A 99 -2.49 -8.89 7.17
N GLY A 100 -3.52 -8.05 7.02
CA GLY A 100 -4.02 -7.25 8.13
C GLY A 100 -4.68 -5.94 7.74
N SER A 101 -4.75 -5.03 8.71
CA SER A 101 -5.20 -3.65 8.48
C SER A 101 -4.07 -2.83 7.86
N ALA A 102 -4.28 -2.28 6.67
CA ALA A 102 -3.24 -1.59 5.92
C ALA A 102 -2.53 -0.51 6.76
N ALA A 103 -3.28 0.34 7.44
CA ALA A 103 -2.69 1.41 8.24
C ALA A 103 -1.86 0.88 9.43
N GLU A 104 -2.33 -0.18 10.08
CA GLU A 104 -1.63 -0.77 11.23
C GLU A 104 -0.36 -1.49 10.79
N GLU A 105 -0.40 -2.23 9.68
CA GLU A 105 0.77 -2.92 9.15
C GLU A 105 1.84 -1.94 8.66
N ILE A 106 1.44 -0.82 8.02
CA ILE A 106 2.37 0.24 7.62
C ILE A 106 3.09 0.82 8.84
N VAL A 107 2.34 1.17 9.88
CA VAL A 107 2.94 1.75 11.11
C VAL A 107 3.82 0.73 11.80
N ARG A 108 3.35 -0.50 12.01
CA ARG A 108 4.12 -1.58 12.65
C ARG A 108 5.41 -1.86 11.91
N LEU A 109 5.35 -1.98 10.58
CA LEU A 109 6.53 -2.24 9.76
C LEU A 109 7.51 -1.07 9.81
N SER A 110 7.00 0.17 9.82
CA SER A 110 7.88 1.35 9.91
C SER A 110 8.69 1.40 11.21
N GLU A 111 8.14 0.88 12.29
CA GLU A 111 8.82 0.78 13.58
C GLU A 111 9.79 -0.40 13.64
N SER A 112 9.31 -1.61 13.26
CA SER A 112 10.13 -2.83 13.33
C SER A 112 11.31 -2.83 12.36
N GLU A 113 11.20 -2.14 11.25
CA GLU A 113 12.25 -2.00 10.23
C GLU A 113 13.09 -0.73 10.41
N GLU A 114 12.80 0.07 11.43
CA GLU A 114 13.50 1.35 11.70
C GLU A 114 13.51 2.28 10.48
N VAL A 115 12.35 2.41 9.83
CA VAL A 115 12.17 3.26 8.63
C VAL A 115 12.37 4.73 8.98
N ASP A 116 13.04 5.48 8.13
CA ASP A 116 13.27 6.92 8.31
C ASP A 116 12.17 7.78 7.70
N LEU A 117 11.48 7.26 6.66
CA LEU A 117 10.42 7.98 5.94
C LEU A 117 9.37 7.00 5.41
N ILE A 118 8.10 7.27 5.71
CA ILE A 118 6.95 6.60 5.09
C ILE A 118 6.46 7.44 3.92
N VAL A 119 6.21 6.83 2.77
CA VAL A 119 5.61 7.47 1.58
C VAL A 119 4.31 6.77 1.24
N ILE A 120 3.21 7.52 1.21
CA ILE A 120 1.87 6.98 0.98
C ILE A 120 1.05 7.90 0.07
N ALA A 121 0.15 7.31 -0.75
CA ALA A 121 -0.78 8.08 -1.56
C ALA A 121 -1.97 8.61 -0.72
N THR A 122 -2.49 9.78 -1.09
CA THR A 122 -3.71 10.31 -0.45
C THR A 122 -4.93 9.43 -0.65
N HIS A 123 -5.04 8.76 -1.82
CA HIS A 123 -6.17 7.93 -2.20
C HIS A 123 -5.67 6.59 -2.72
N GLY A 124 -6.48 5.57 -2.50
CA GLY A 124 -6.29 4.23 -3.03
C GLY A 124 -7.49 3.81 -3.89
N ARG A 125 -7.81 2.52 -3.88
CA ARG A 125 -8.89 1.89 -4.66
C ARG A 125 -10.28 2.50 -4.47
N THR A 126 -10.57 3.10 -3.33
CA THR A 126 -11.89 3.65 -2.98
C THR A 126 -12.15 5.06 -3.48
N GLY A 127 -11.14 5.78 -3.94
CA GLY A 127 -11.19 7.02 -4.76
C GLY A 127 -12.31 8.05 -4.47
N TRP A 128 -12.72 8.23 -3.21
CA TRP A 128 -13.79 9.18 -2.86
C TRP A 128 -13.33 10.62 -3.10
N ARG A 129 -13.88 11.25 -4.13
CA ARG A 129 -13.51 12.57 -4.66
C ARG A 129 -13.69 13.76 -3.71
N HIS A 130 -14.31 13.54 -2.56
CA HIS A 130 -14.69 14.63 -1.64
C HIS A 130 -13.91 14.66 -0.32
N LEU A 131 -13.04 13.68 -0.07
CA LEU A 131 -12.20 13.66 1.13
C LEU A 131 -10.75 13.98 0.74
N ALA A 132 -10.13 14.90 1.48
CA ALA A 132 -8.75 15.31 1.25
C ALA A 132 -7.75 14.16 1.46
N PHE A 133 -8.11 13.17 2.28
CA PHE A 133 -7.31 11.98 2.60
C PHE A 133 -8.18 10.73 2.59
N GLY A 134 -7.65 9.63 2.05
CA GLY A 134 -8.24 8.31 2.21
C GLY A 134 -8.04 7.79 3.64
N SER A 135 -8.90 6.86 4.05
CA SER A 135 -8.92 6.31 5.43
C SER A 135 -7.58 5.73 5.91
N VAL A 136 -6.82 5.09 5.01
CA VAL A 136 -5.49 4.54 5.32
C VAL A 136 -4.49 5.67 5.53
N ALA A 137 -4.41 6.62 4.61
CA ALA A 137 -3.48 7.75 4.71
C ALA A 137 -3.74 8.59 5.96
N GLU A 138 -5.01 8.91 6.26
CA GLU A 138 -5.40 9.63 7.46
C GLU A 138 -4.96 8.89 8.73
N LYS A 139 -5.24 7.58 8.81
CA LYS A 139 -4.87 6.79 9.99
C LYS A 139 -3.36 6.70 10.15
N VAL A 140 -2.60 6.49 9.07
CA VAL A 140 -1.13 6.47 9.11
C VAL A 140 -0.57 7.81 9.57
N VAL A 141 -1.00 8.93 8.99
CA VAL A 141 -0.53 10.27 9.40
C VAL A 141 -0.79 10.55 10.87
N ARG A 142 -1.92 10.07 11.40
CA ARG A 142 -2.30 10.29 12.80
C ARG A 142 -1.55 9.38 13.78
N THR A 143 -1.14 8.19 13.38
CA THR A 143 -0.62 7.17 14.31
C THR A 143 0.86 6.84 14.11
N ALA A 144 1.46 7.20 12.97
CA ALA A 144 2.87 6.93 12.73
C ALA A 144 3.77 7.77 13.65
N THR A 145 4.82 7.12 14.15
CA THR A 145 5.90 7.76 14.93
C THR A 145 7.05 8.21 14.02
N ARG A 146 7.01 7.83 12.75
CA ARG A 146 8.00 8.17 11.72
C ARG A 146 7.47 9.29 10.81
N PRO A 147 8.32 10.11 10.20
CA PRO A 147 7.93 11.08 9.19
C PRO A 147 7.09 10.44 8.08
N VAL A 148 6.01 11.11 7.66
CA VAL A 148 5.12 10.66 6.61
C VAL A 148 5.07 11.68 5.49
N LEU A 149 5.42 11.27 4.28
CA LEU A 149 5.18 12.02 3.06
C LEU A 149 3.90 11.50 2.39
N VAL A 150 2.94 12.39 2.27
CA VAL A 150 1.67 12.08 1.58
C VAL A 150 1.73 12.64 0.17
N VAL A 151 1.59 11.77 -0.82
CA VAL A 151 1.63 12.10 -2.25
C VAL A 151 0.22 12.16 -2.79
N GLN A 152 -0.13 13.31 -3.37
CA GLN A 152 -1.44 13.46 -4.02
C GLN A 152 -1.43 12.77 -5.39
N SER A 153 -2.47 12.00 -5.64
CA SER A 153 -2.74 11.53 -6.99
C SER A 153 -3.18 12.71 -7.86
N PRO A 154 -2.69 12.83 -9.10
CA PRO A 154 -3.19 13.84 -10.02
C PRO A 154 -4.71 13.73 -10.11
N SER A 155 -5.44 14.80 -9.85
CA SER A 155 -6.87 14.86 -10.12
C SER A 155 -7.05 14.56 -11.61
N GLN A 156 -7.82 13.55 -11.97
CA GLN A 156 -8.29 13.42 -13.34
C GLN A 156 -9.14 14.65 -13.61
N VAL A 157 -8.57 15.61 -14.34
CA VAL A 157 -9.32 16.74 -14.87
C VAL A 157 -10.45 16.14 -15.69
N PRO A 158 -11.72 16.47 -15.45
CA PRO A 158 -12.79 16.06 -16.34
C PRO A 158 -12.42 16.56 -17.74
N GLN A 159 -12.31 15.66 -18.71
CA GLN A 159 -12.31 16.11 -20.10
C GLN A 159 -13.69 16.71 -20.32
N ASP A 160 -13.75 18.05 -20.26
CA ASP A 160 -14.90 18.77 -20.75
C ASP A 160 -15.14 18.31 -22.19
N SER A 161 -16.23 17.61 -22.34
CA SER A 161 -16.84 17.29 -23.63
C SER A 161 -17.09 18.62 -24.34
N LYS A 162 -16.17 19.03 -25.19
CA LYS A 162 -16.45 20.07 -26.17
C LYS A 162 -17.47 19.51 -27.14
N GLN A 163 -18.66 20.08 -27.04
CA GLN A 163 -19.68 20.05 -28.09
C GLN A 163 -19.11 20.58 -29.41
#